data_0b78ed777b45e04f9804bb99e0dc59ec
#
_entry.id   0b78ed777b45e04f9804bb99e0dc59ec
#
_cell.length_a   1.000
_cell.length_b   1.000
_cell.length_c   1.000
_cell.angle_alpha   90.00
_cell.angle_beta   90.00
_cell.angle_gamma   90.00
#
_symmetry.space_group_name_H-M   'P 1'
#
loop_
_entity.id
_entity.type
_entity.pdbx_description
1 polymer ?
#
loop_
_entity_poly.entity_id
_entity_poly.type
_entity_poly.pdbx_seq_one_letter_code
_entity_poly.pdbx_strand_id
1 'polypeptide(L)'
;MPVPFRYRKLGYVALNVTDIARTTEFATRTFVLENSGTGPSGEQFLSCGPEHHDVVLYQSKEPGFVRGAWELESPEDVERAHAHYEGLGLKPAWLSQEEKDILALGGWPVFRVREPTVGLCFEYYSKMMFRARVRPTPVTNFRHIGHFGVNVPNVREATEYAIANMGAKASDIVGNYLGTLLRMFPIPNHHSFAYLPARDGKKQLNHIAFMVESIDDIGKLFNRIEAHDVKRAWGIGRHPTSLSIFLYIFDPDSMVWEYTLGMEQFPEVGAREPRFMSAAPEDYDLWGAVPKPGFGGSGNVVTHELPRMKLA
;
A
#
# COMPACT_ATOMS: atom_id res chain seq x y z
N MET A 1 -6.20 20.38 13.60
CA MET A 1 -6.56 19.60 14.82
C MET A 1 -6.29 18.13 14.53
N PRO A 2 -5.95 17.30 15.51
CA PRO A 2 -5.84 15.87 15.25
C PRO A 2 -7.19 15.32 14.76
N VAL A 3 -7.15 14.34 13.86
CA VAL A 3 -8.36 13.63 13.41
C VAL A 3 -8.98 12.85 14.57
N PRO A 4 -10.32 12.63 14.61
CA PRO A 4 -10.99 12.02 15.75
C PRO A 4 -10.96 10.47 15.75
N PHE A 5 -10.07 9.85 14.99
CA PHE A 5 -9.94 8.40 14.84
C PHE A 5 -8.46 7.99 14.76
N ARG A 6 -8.19 6.69 14.96
CA ARG A 6 -6.84 6.16 15.06
C ARG A 6 -6.62 5.01 14.11
N TYR A 7 -5.49 5.02 13.42
CA TYR A 7 -5.08 3.96 12.50
C TYR A 7 -4.38 2.83 13.26
N ARG A 8 -4.68 1.59 12.88
CA ARG A 8 -3.96 0.41 13.35
C ARG A 8 -2.85 0.01 12.39
N LYS A 9 -3.18 -0.10 11.09
CA LYS A 9 -2.24 -0.47 10.03
C LYS A 9 -2.81 -0.17 8.64
N LEU A 10 -1.95 -0.26 7.61
CA LEU A 10 -2.41 -0.54 6.26
C LEU A 10 -2.92 -1.98 6.24
N GLY A 11 -4.18 -2.18 5.90
CA GLY A 11 -4.81 -3.48 5.91
C GLY A 11 -4.61 -4.24 4.60
N TYR A 12 -4.94 -3.61 3.49
CA TYR A 12 -4.76 -4.19 2.16
C TYR A 12 -4.73 -3.15 1.06
N VAL A 13 -4.34 -3.55 -0.14
CA VAL A 13 -4.48 -2.78 -1.38
C VAL A 13 -5.31 -3.52 -2.40
N ALA A 14 -5.97 -2.79 -3.28
CA ALA A 14 -6.69 -3.38 -4.41
C ALA A 14 -6.12 -2.87 -5.73
N LEU A 15 -5.88 -3.79 -6.66
CA LEU A 15 -5.25 -3.54 -7.94
C LEU A 15 -6.12 -4.07 -9.09
N ASN A 16 -6.19 -3.32 -10.17
CA ASN A 16 -6.60 -3.82 -11.48
C ASN A 16 -5.39 -4.45 -12.17
N VAL A 17 -5.57 -5.62 -12.76
CA VAL A 17 -4.55 -6.35 -13.52
C VAL A 17 -5.10 -6.80 -14.86
N THR A 18 -4.22 -6.89 -15.87
CA THR A 18 -4.65 -7.24 -17.23
C THR A 18 -4.83 -8.74 -17.43
N ASP A 19 -4.17 -9.56 -16.61
CA ASP A 19 -4.31 -11.01 -16.57
C ASP A 19 -4.22 -11.48 -15.11
N ILE A 20 -5.38 -11.76 -14.53
CA ILE A 20 -5.49 -12.13 -13.11
C ILE A 20 -4.80 -13.46 -12.80
N ALA A 21 -4.82 -14.42 -13.74
CA ALA A 21 -4.18 -15.72 -13.56
C ALA A 21 -2.65 -15.58 -13.54
N ARG A 22 -2.10 -14.82 -14.47
CA ARG A 22 -0.67 -14.54 -14.58
C ARG A 22 -0.15 -13.74 -13.37
N THR A 23 -0.90 -12.74 -12.92
CA THR A 23 -0.51 -11.97 -11.73
C THR A 23 -0.63 -12.81 -10.47
N THR A 24 -1.63 -13.68 -10.35
CA THR A 24 -1.76 -14.63 -9.25
C THR A 24 -0.59 -15.62 -9.22
N GLU A 25 -0.18 -16.17 -10.38
CA GLU A 25 1.00 -17.03 -10.47
C GLU A 25 2.27 -16.31 -10.03
N PHE A 26 2.51 -15.08 -10.52
CA PHE A 26 3.62 -14.24 -10.07
C PHE A 26 3.59 -14.05 -8.55
N ALA A 27 2.45 -13.63 -8.00
CA ALA A 27 2.31 -13.34 -6.59
C ALA A 27 2.50 -14.57 -5.70
N THR A 28 2.05 -15.75 -6.12
CA THR A 28 2.15 -16.98 -5.32
C THR A 28 3.47 -17.72 -5.50
N ARG A 29 4.04 -17.71 -6.71
CA ARG A 29 5.24 -18.49 -7.04
C ARG A 29 6.53 -17.70 -6.82
N THR A 30 6.56 -16.41 -7.22
CA THR A 30 7.76 -15.57 -7.13
C THR A 30 7.75 -14.72 -5.87
N PHE A 31 6.69 -13.96 -5.65
CA PHE A 31 6.54 -13.09 -4.47
C PHE A 31 6.15 -13.88 -3.20
N VAL A 32 5.60 -15.08 -3.37
CA VAL A 32 5.21 -16.09 -2.36
C VAL A 32 4.15 -15.64 -1.35
N LEU A 33 3.19 -14.83 -1.81
CA LEU A 33 1.93 -14.66 -1.09
C LEU A 33 1.11 -15.95 -1.15
N GLU A 34 0.19 -16.11 -0.23
CA GLU A 34 -0.78 -17.20 -0.28
C GLU A 34 -2.02 -16.81 -1.08
N ASN A 35 -2.47 -17.73 -1.92
CA ASN A 35 -3.79 -17.63 -2.53
C ASN A 35 -4.87 -17.87 -1.47
N SER A 36 -5.70 -16.86 -1.20
CA SER A 36 -6.76 -16.89 -0.19
C SER A 36 -8.11 -17.31 -0.76
N GLY A 37 -8.20 -17.46 -2.07
CA GLY A 37 -9.43 -17.82 -2.76
C GLY A 37 -9.86 -16.80 -3.79
N THR A 38 -10.96 -17.11 -4.47
CA THR A 38 -11.56 -16.28 -5.50
C THR A 38 -12.95 -15.84 -5.05
N GLY A 39 -13.27 -14.58 -5.22
CA GLY A 39 -14.59 -14.04 -4.94
C GLY A 39 -15.62 -14.35 -6.04
N PRO A 40 -16.89 -14.06 -5.81
CA PRO A 40 -18.00 -14.46 -6.71
C PRO A 40 -17.96 -13.76 -8.08
N SER A 41 -17.33 -12.58 -8.19
CA SER A 41 -17.18 -11.86 -9.48
C SER A 41 -15.80 -12.07 -10.11
N GLY A 42 -14.99 -13.02 -9.61
CA GLY A 42 -13.67 -13.36 -10.12
C GLY A 42 -12.53 -12.57 -9.45
N GLU A 43 -12.79 -11.86 -8.37
CA GLU A 43 -11.75 -11.23 -7.56
C GLU A 43 -10.78 -12.30 -7.04
N GLN A 44 -9.48 -12.01 -7.09
CA GLN A 44 -8.48 -12.89 -6.51
C GLN A 44 -7.96 -12.28 -5.20
N PHE A 45 -7.99 -13.07 -4.14
CA PHE A 45 -7.48 -12.67 -2.82
C PHE A 45 -6.12 -13.30 -2.55
N LEU A 46 -5.16 -12.46 -2.14
CA LEU A 46 -3.80 -12.88 -1.81
C LEU A 46 -3.43 -12.36 -0.42
N SER A 47 -2.69 -13.15 0.35
CA SER A 47 -2.36 -12.79 1.72
C SER A 47 -0.92 -13.11 2.07
N CYS A 48 -0.31 -12.25 2.85
CA CYS A 48 1.00 -12.46 3.47
C CYS A 48 0.91 -12.87 4.94
N GLY A 49 -0.28 -12.78 5.55
CA GLY A 49 -0.53 -12.98 6.96
C GLY A 49 -1.70 -13.94 7.27
N PRO A 50 -2.19 -13.98 8.51
CA PRO A 50 -3.33 -14.80 8.90
C PRO A 50 -4.67 -14.22 8.47
N GLU A 51 -4.73 -12.95 8.10
CA GLU A 51 -5.94 -12.27 7.64
C GLU A 51 -6.38 -12.78 6.26
N HIS A 52 -7.64 -12.54 5.92
CA HIS A 52 -8.20 -13.06 4.69
C HIS A 52 -7.40 -12.59 3.47
N HIS A 53 -7.01 -11.33 3.41
CA HIS A 53 -6.20 -10.81 2.30
C HIS A 53 -5.42 -9.56 2.68
N ASP A 54 -4.32 -9.34 1.98
CA ASP A 54 -3.51 -8.12 1.94
C ASP A 54 -3.53 -7.49 0.54
N VAL A 55 -3.91 -8.27 -0.49
CA VAL A 55 -4.10 -7.78 -1.86
C VAL A 55 -5.38 -8.34 -2.44
N VAL A 56 -6.14 -7.48 -3.13
CA VAL A 56 -7.27 -7.88 -3.98
C VAL A 56 -6.93 -7.54 -5.42
N LEU A 57 -7.01 -8.52 -6.32
CA LEU A 57 -6.83 -8.33 -7.75
C LEU A 57 -8.18 -8.35 -8.46
N TYR A 58 -8.39 -7.41 -9.37
CA TYR A 58 -9.54 -7.33 -10.26
C TYR A 58 -9.08 -7.46 -11.71
N GLN A 59 -9.78 -8.27 -12.51
CA GLN A 59 -9.55 -8.33 -13.94
C GLN A 59 -9.94 -7.02 -14.60
N SER A 60 -9.05 -6.44 -15.40
CA SER A 60 -9.28 -5.18 -16.11
C SER A 60 -8.59 -5.17 -17.47
N LYS A 61 -8.90 -4.18 -18.31
CA LYS A 61 -8.21 -3.96 -19.58
C LYS A 61 -6.86 -3.26 -19.38
N GLU A 62 -6.70 -2.52 -18.29
CA GLU A 62 -5.50 -1.76 -17.97
C GLU A 62 -5.14 -1.96 -16.49
N PRO A 63 -3.84 -1.96 -16.15
CA PRO A 63 -3.40 -2.03 -14.77
C PRO A 63 -3.77 -0.74 -14.03
N GLY A 64 -4.12 -0.87 -12.73
CA GLY A 64 -4.51 0.30 -11.96
C GLY A 64 -4.43 0.10 -10.45
N PHE A 65 -4.20 1.20 -9.74
CA PHE A 65 -4.36 1.26 -8.30
C PHE A 65 -5.80 1.66 -7.97
N VAL A 66 -6.55 0.73 -7.40
CA VAL A 66 -7.99 0.88 -7.14
C VAL A 66 -8.23 1.57 -5.81
N ARG A 67 -7.59 1.09 -4.73
CA ARG A 67 -7.69 1.66 -3.38
C ARG A 67 -6.61 1.16 -2.42
N GLY A 68 -6.36 1.98 -1.40
CA GLY A 68 -5.70 1.54 -0.17
C GLY A 68 -6.74 1.40 0.95
N ALA A 69 -6.67 0.34 1.74
CA ALA A 69 -7.60 0.08 2.83
C ALA A 69 -6.90 0.17 4.18
N TRP A 70 -7.47 0.97 5.08
CA TRP A 70 -6.92 1.24 6.40
C TRP A 70 -7.72 0.51 7.47
N GLU A 71 -7.03 -0.26 8.28
CA GLU A 71 -7.59 -0.78 9.52
C GLU A 71 -7.48 0.29 10.61
N LEU A 72 -8.61 0.65 11.20
CA LEU A 72 -8.71 1.53 12.36
C LEU A 72 -8.75 0.72 13.67
N GLU A 73 -8.49 1.37 14.79
CA GLU A 73 -8.37 0.67 16.08
C GLU A 73 -9.69 0.05 16.55
N SER A 74 -10.84 0.66 16.20
CA SER A 74 -12.16 0.21 16.63
C SER A 74 -13.27 0.48 15.60
N PRO A 75 -14.43 -0.19 15.70
CA PRO A 75 -15.61 0.16 14.91
C PRO A 75 -16.07 1.61 15.10
N GLU A 76 -15.96 2.13 16.31
CA GLU A 76 -16.31 3.51 16.66
C GLU A 76 -15.36 4.51 15.98
N ASP A 77 -14.08 4.12 15.76
CA ASP A 77 -13.16 4.92 14.95
C ASP A 77 -13.59 5.00 13.49
N VAL A 78 -14.15 3.92 12.94
CA VAL A 78 -14.69 3.92 11.56
C VAL A 78 -15.89 4.87 11.46
N GLU A 79 -16.78 4.87 12.44
CA GLU A 79 -17.93 5.79 12.47
C GLU A 79 -17.46 7.26 12.62
N ARG A 80 -16.48 7.52 13.50
CA ARG A 80 -15.89 8.85 13.65
C ARG A 80 -15.18 9.32 12.39
N ALA A 81 -14.47 8.43 11.70
CA ALA A 81 -13.81 8.73 10.43
C ALA A 81 -14.82 9.08 9.33
N HIS A 82 -15.93 8.31 9.23
CA HIS A 82 -17.00 8.62 8.29
C HIS A 82 -17.57 10.02 8.54
N ALA A 83 -17.97 10.33 9.78
CA ALA A 83 -18.52 11.62 10.16
C ALA A 83 -17.50 12.77 9.93
N HIS A 84 -16.22 12.52 10.18
CA HIS A 84 -15.15 13.49 9.91
C HIS A 84 -15.07 13.85 8.42
N TYR A 85 -15.02 12.86 7.53
CA TYR A 85 -14.94 13.10 6.09
C TYR A 85 -16.24 13.72 5.53
N GLU A 86 -17.40 13.34 6.06
CA GLU A 86 -18.66 14.00 5.72
C GLU A 86 -18.65 15.47 6.15
N GLY A 87 -18.13 15.78 7.35
CA GLY A 87 -17.94 17.15 7.85
C GLY A 87 -16.95 17.98 7.02
N LEU A 88 -16.03 17.37 6.29
CA LEU A 88 -15.16 18.02 5.30
C LEU A 88 -15.86 18.25 3.94
N GLY A 89 -17.13 17.89 3.79
CA GLY A 89 -17.89 18.01 2.56
C GLY A 89 -17.60 16.90 1.54
N LEU A 90 -16.90 15.85 1.94
CA LEU A 90 -16.70 14.65 1.10
C LEU A 90 -17.96 13.77 1.16
N LYS A 91 -17.99 12.78 0.29
CA LYS A 91 -19.13 11.84 0.18
C LYS A 91 -18.66 10.42 0.54
N PRO A 92 -18.41 10.13 1.84
CA PRO A 92 -18.10 8.78 2.25
C PRO A 92 -19.33 7.88 2.00
N ALA A 93 -19.08 6.67 1.51
CA ALA A 93 -20.13 5.70 1.19
C ALA A 93 -19.95 4.42 1.98
N TRP A 94 -20.96 4.05 2.76
CA TRP A 94 -20.99 2.77 3.48
C TRP A 94 -21.06 1.60 2.49
N LEU A 95 -20.33 0.53 2.79
CA LEU A 95 -20.42 -0.70 2.03
C LEU A 95 -21.69 -1.46 2.38
N SER A 96 -22.29 -2.11 1.37
CA SER A 96 -23.36 -3.08 1.58
C SER A 96 -22.85 -4.30 2.37
N GLN A 97 -23.77 -5.06 2.98
CA GLN A 97 -23.39 -6.29 3.67
C GLN A 97 -22.75 -7.29 2.70
N GLU A 98 -23.28 -7.38 1.48
CA GLU A 98 -22.77 -8.24 0.43
C GLU A 98 -21.31 -7.91 0.07
N GLU A 99 -20.97 -6.63 -0.12
CA GLU A 99 -19.58 -6.22 -0.36
C GLU A 99 -18.66 -6.57 0.82
N LYS A 100 -19.15 -6.39 2.05
CA LYS A 100 -18.40 -6.74 3.27
C LYS A 100 -18.17 -8.25 3.38
N ASP A 101 -19.15 -9.06 3.02
CA ASP A 101 -19.05 -10.53 3.06
C ASP A 101 -18.02 -11.02 2.02
N ILE A 102 -18.03 -10.45 0.80
CA ILE A 102 -17.04 -10.76 -0.24
C ILE A 102 -15.63 -10.41 0.21
N LEU A 103 -15.46 -9.27 0.89
CA LEU A 103 -14.16 -8.81 1.40
C LEU A 103 -13.80 -9.40 2.76
N ALA A 104 -14.60 -10.34 3.30
CA ALA A 104 -14.38 -10.94 4.61
C ALA A 104 -14.28 -9.92 5.77
N LEU A 105 -15.01 -8.80 5.68
CA LEU A 105 -15.03 -7.72 6.67
C LEU A 105 -16.18 -7.87 7.69
N GLY A 106 -17.02 -8.87 7.52
CA GLY A 106 -18.09 -9.23 8.47
C GLY A 106 -19.18 -8.15 8.61
N GLY A 107 -19.85 -8.14 9.77
CA GLY A 107 -20.96 -7.22 10.07
C GLY A 107 -20.52 -5.82 10.55
N TRP A 108 -19.23 -5.52 10.60
CA TRP A 108 -18.71 -4.26 11.13
C TRP A 108 -18.91 -3.09 10.15
N PRO A 109 -18.90 -1.83 10.64
CA PRO A 109 -18.96 -0.67 9.74
C PRO A 109 -17.74 -0.62 8.84
N VAL A 110 -17.97 -0.35 7.56
CA VAL A 110 -16.94 -0.16 6.53
C VAL A 110 -17.41 0.89 5.55
N PHE A 111 -16.55 1.85 5.20
CA PHE A 111 -16.89 2.85 4.20
C PHE A 111 -15.71 3.14 3.27
N ARG A 112 -16.01 3.74 2.13
CA ARG A 112 -15.04 4.28 1.17
C ARG A 112 -15.22 5.76 1.00
N VAL A 113 -14.11 6.46 0.79
CA VAL A 113 -14.11 7.89 0.46
C VAL A 113 -12.98 8.18 -0.53
N ARG A 114 -13.20 9.18 -1.40
CA ARG A 114 -12.13 9.74 -2.24
C ARG A 114 -11.56 10.97 -1.59
N GLU A 115 -10.23 10.99 -1.46
CA GLU A 115 -9.57 12.23 -1.11
C GLU A 115 -9.51 13.16 -2.34
N PRO A 116 -9.63 14.47 -2.18
CA PRO A 116 -9.91 15.37 -3.30
C PRO A 116 -8.69 15.78 -4.12
N THR A 117 -7.46 15.65 -3.60
CA THR A 117 -6.25 16.19 -4.26
C THR A 117 -5.76 15.30 -5.39
N VAL A 118 -5.73 14.00 -5.16
CA VAL A 118 -5.29 12.99 -6.13
C VAL A 118 -6.47 12.20 -6.68
N GLY A 119 -7.55 12.07 -5.90
CA GLY A 119 -8.70 11.23 -6.20
C GLY A 119 -8.51 9.77 -5.80
N LEU A 120 -7.55 9.50 -4.89
CA LEU A 120 -7.36 8.17 -4.32
C LEU A 120 -8.61 7.72 -3.58
N CYS A 121 -9.02 6.49 -3.82
CA CYS A 121 -10.02 5.84 -3.00
C CYS A 121 -9.38 5.22 -1.78
N PHE A 122 -9.86 5.58 -0.59
CA PHE A 122 -9.52 4.93 0.65
C PHE A 122 -10.73 4.17 1.20
N GLU A 123 -10.47 2.98 1.74
CA GLU A 123 -11.45 2.20 2.48
C GLU A 123 -11.04 2.18 3.95
N TYR A 124 -12.02 2.28 4.84
CA TYR A 124 -11.82 2.28 6.29
C TYR A 124 -12.66 1.19 6.92
N TYR A 125 -12.01 0.33 7.70
CA TYR A 125 -12.62 -0.80 8.40
C TYR A 125 -11.90 -1.03 9.75
N SER A 126 -12.41 -1.89 10.60
CA SER A 126 -11.78 -2.17 11.90
C SER A 126 -11.45 -3.64 12.12
N LYS A 127 -12.04 -4.54 11.35
CA LYS A 127 -11.84 -5.98 11.51
C LYS A 127 -11.97 -6.69 10.17
N MET A 128 -11.09 -7.66 9.96
CA MET A 128 -11.14 -8.62 8.86
C MET A 128 -11.12 -10.03 9.42
N MET A 129 -11.79 -10.97 8.77
CA MET A 129 -11.80 -12.37 9.18
C MET A 129 -10.43 -13.00 9.01
N PHE A 130 -10.04 -13.83 9.98
CA PHE A 130 -8.83 -14.64 9.92
C PHE A 130 -9.11 -15.95 9.21
N ARG A 131 -8.16 -16.42 8.44
CA ARG A 131 -8.20 -17.74 7.83
C ARG A 131 -7.55 -18.77 8.74
N ALA A 132 -8.16 -19.93 8.84
CA ALA A 132 -7.48 -21.09 9.40
C ALA A 132 -6.30 -21.47 8.48
N ARG A 133 -5.07 -21.41 9.01
CA ARG A 133 -3.85 -21.74 8.25
C ARG A 133 -3.13 -22.90 8.89
N VAL A 134 -2.70 -23.80 8.03
CA VAL A 134 -1.65 -24.76 8.35
C VAL A 134 -0.51 -24.50 7.35
N ARG A 135 0.42 -23.64 7.72
CA ARG A 135 1.69 -23.51 6.98
C ARG A 135 2.70 -24.47 7.58
N PRO A 136 3.20 -25.44 6.82
CA PRO A 136 4.25 -26.34 7.32
C PRO A 136 5.56 -25.59 7.59
N THR A 137 5.99 -24.72 6.67
CA THR A 137 7.16 -23.84 6.82
C THR A 137 7.05 -22.71 5.80
N PRO A 138 7.01 -21.45 6.22
CA PRO A 138 6.94 -20.34 5.28
C PRO A 138 8.26 -20.23 4.52
N VAL A 139 8.17 -20.04 3.20
CA VAL A 139 9.33 -19.76 2.34
C VAL A 139 9.89 -18.37 2.63
N THR A 140 9.00 -17.43 2.94
CA THR A 140 9.27 -16.06 3.34
C THR A 140 8.44 -15.72 4.57
N ASN A 141 9.05 -15.06 5.56
CA ASN A 141 8.38 -14.63 6.77
C ASN A 141 7.94 -13.19 6.61
N PHE A 142 6.69 -13.00 6.21
CA PHE A 142 6.08 -11.68 6.18
C PHE A 142 5.57 -11.27 7.55
N ARG A 143 5.69 -9.98 7.86
CA ARG A 143 5.01 -9.33 8.98
C ARG A 143 3.61 -8.88 8.58
N HIS A 144 3.53 -8.06 7.55
CA HIS A 144 2.29 -7.48 7.02
C HIS A 144 2.58 -6.71 5.73
N ILE A 145 1.54 -6.28 5.02
CA ILE A 145 1.67 -5.22 4.01
C ILE A 145 2.03 -3.91 4.72
N GLY A 146 3.17 -3.32 4.34
CA GLY A 146 3.79 -2.21 5.09
C GLY A 146 3.32 -0.84 4.63
N HIS A 147 3.38 -0.61 3.33
CA HIS A 147 3.07 0.70 2.75
C HIS A 147 2.78 0.61 1.26
N PHE A 148 2.32 1.73 0.71
CA PHE A 148 2.28 1.97 -0.73
C PHE A 148 2.68 3.40 -1.04
N GLY A 149 3.21 3.63 -2.24
CA GLY A 149 3.51 4.95 -2.76
C GLY A 149 2.73 5.25 -4.03
N VAL A 150 2.38 6.52 -4.25
CA VAL A 150 1.73 6.97 -5.47
C VAL A 150 2.43 8.20 -6.03
N ASN A 151 2.55 8.24 -7.36
CA ASN A 151 3.04 9.39 -8.08
C ASN A 151 1.90 10.37 -8.31
N VAL A 152 2.12 11.64 -7.98
CA VAL A 152 1.10 12.69 -8.03
C VAL A 152 1.66 13.98 -8.66
N PRO A 153 0.83 14.75 -9.36
CA PRO A 153 1.28 15.98 -9.99
C PRO A 153 1.74 17.06 -9.00
N ASN A 154 1.11 17.15 -7.83
CA ASN A 154 1.42 18.12 -6.79
C ASN A 154 1.62 17.44 -5.43
N VAL A 155 2.87 17.05 -5.15
CA VAL A 155 3.23 16.35 -3.90
C VAL A 155 2.98 17.22 -2.67
N ARG A 156 3.25 18.53 -2.73
CA ARG A 156 3.05 19.43 -1.60
C ARG A 156 1.57 19.52 -1.21
N GLU A 157 0.70 19.79 -2.16
CA GLU A 157 -0.74 19.91 -1.93
C GLU A 157 -1.34 18.62 -1.35
N ALA A 158 -0.99 17.47 -1.94
CA ALA A 158 -1.43 16.17 -1.47
C ALA A 158 -0.92 15.88 -0.05
N THR A 159 0.34 16.24 0.25
CA THR A 159 0.93 16.10 1.59
C THR A 159 0.22 16.98 2.63
N GLU A 160 0.04 18.26 2.32
CA GLU A 160 -0.63 19.22 3.22
C GLU A 160 -2.07 18.78 3.51
N TYR A 161 -2.79 18.29 2.49
CA TYR A 161 -4.12 17.74 2.69
C TYR A 161 -4.12 16.51 3.62
N ALA A 162 -3.21 15.55 3.38
CA ALA A 162 -3.12 14.35 4.20
C ALA A 162 -2.80 14.66 5.67
N ILE A 163 -1.89 15.61 5.91
CA ILE A 163 -1.54 16.04 7.27
C ILE A 163 -2.73 16.76 7.95
N ALA A 164 -3.40 17.66 7.25
CA ALA A 164 -4.49 18.45 7.81
C ALA A 164 -5.76 17.62 8.07
N ASN A 165 -6.08 16.66 7.19
CA ASN A 165 -7.41 16.06 7.14
C ASN A 165 -7.43 14.52 7.29
N MET A 166 -6.28 13.84 7.16
CA MET A 166 -6.24 12.38 7.20
C MET A 166 -5.46 11.83 8.41
N GLY A 167 -4.95 12.69 9.29
CA GLY A 167 -4.15 12.24 10.44
C GLY A 167 -2.74 11.76 10.07
N ALA A 168 -2.27 12.08 8.89
CA ALA A 168 -0.91 11.78 8.48
C ALA A 168 0.11 12.65 9.21
N LYS A 169 1.31 12.11 9.44
CA LYS A 169 2.48 12.83 9.90
C LYS A 169 3.63 12.59 8.93
N ALA A 170 4.30 13.64 8.48
CA ALA A 170 5.50 13.49 7.70
C ALA A 170 6.62 12.92 8.57
N SER A 171 7.32 11.93 8.07
CA SER A 171 8.55 11.41 8.67
C SER A 171 9.77 12.01 8.01
N ASP A 172 9.77 12.10 6.69
CA ASP A 172 10.78 12.79 5.91
C ASP A 172 10.17 13.46 4.68
N ILE A 173 10.75 14.60 4.30
CA ILE A 173 10.44 15.34 3.07
C ILE A 173 11.72 15.36 2.23
N VAL A 174 11.66 14.80 1.02
CA VAL A 174 12.81 14.73 0.12
C VAL A 174 12.80 15.94 -0.81
N GLY A 175 13.91 16.64 -0.90
CA GLY A 175 14.06 17.86 -1.69
C GLY A 175 13.02 18.91 -1.31
N ASN A 176 12.58 19.71 -2.28
CA ASN A 176 11.48 20.65 -2.10
C ASN A 176 10.15 19.97 -2.49
N TYR A 177 9.69 18.97 -1.69
CA TYR A 177 8.53 18.13 -2.00
C TYR A 177 8.66 17.33 -3.30
N LEU A 178 9.87 16.84 -3.60
CA LEU A 178 10.07 15.78 -4.61
C LEU A 178 9.68 14.41 -4.09
N GLY A 179 9.34 14.30 -2.83
CA GLY A 179 8.78 13.10 -2.20
C GLY A 179 8.46 13.37 -0.75
N THR A 180 7.38 12.79 -0.26
CA THR A 180 7.02 12.85 1.16
C THR A 180 6.65 11.48 1.66
N LEU A 181 7.31 11.07 2.74
CA LEU A 181 7.09 9.79 3.42
C LEU A 181 6.21 10.04 4.65
N LEU A 182 5.01 9.47 4.62
CA LEU A 182 3.94 9.74 5.57
C LEU A 182 3.61 8.49 6.40
N ARG A 183 3.53 8.66 7.71
CA ARG A 183 2.94 7.67 8.60
C ARG A 183 1.52 8.08 8.98
N MET A 184 0.58 7.13 8.90
CA MET A 184 -0.78 7.36 9.39
C MET A 184 -0.79 7.14 10.91
N PHE A 185 -1.06 8.21 11.67
CA PHE A 185 -0.91 8.19 13.13
C PHE A 185 -1.99 7.31 13.80
N PRO A 186 -1.62 6.40 14.75
CA PRO A 186 -0.31 6.27 15.41
C PRO A 186 0.57 5.12 14.88
N ILE A 187 0.42 4.66 13.64
CA ILE A 187 1.24 3.58 13.10
C ILE A 187 2.72 3.91 13.30
N PRO A 188 3.52 3.01 13.93
CA PRO A 188 4.90 3.32 14.29
C PRO A 188 5.87 3.30 13.13
N ASN A 189 5.54 2.63 12.01
CA ASN A 189 6.42 2.53 10.86
C ASN A 189 6.79 3.89 10.30
N HIS A 190 8.04 4.06 9.85
CA HIS A 190 8.54 5.30 9.26
C HIS A 190 7.56 5.89 8.23
N HIS A 191 6.98 5.05 7.40
CA HIS A 191 5.87 5.43 6.55
C HIS A 191 4.98 4.21 6.29
N SER A 192 3.72 4.47 6.10
CA SER A 192 2.71 3.54 5.61
C SER A 192 2.12 4.01 4.28
N PHE A 193 2.56 5.21 3.84
CA PHE A 193 2.07 5.87 2.66
C PHE A 193 3.11 6.89 2.15
N ALA A 194 3.23 7.07 0.82
CA ALA A 194 4.13 8.06 0.24
C ALA A 194 3.52 8.75 -0.98
N TYR A 195 3.74 10.07 -1.07
CA TYR A 195 3.54 10.83 -2.30
C TYR A 195 4.88 11.10 -2.97
N LEU A 196 4.94 10.83 -4.27
CA LEU A 196 6.12 10.96 -5.12
C LEU A 196 5.75 11.77 -6.38
N PRO A 197 6.71 12.40 -7.07
CA PRO A 197 6.37 13.25 -8.21
C PRO A 197 5.97 12.41 -9.42
N ALA A 198 4.88 12.78 -10.05
CA ALA A 198 4.52 12.25 -11.36
C ALA A 198 5.50 12.75 -12.44
N ARG A 199 6.05 11.84 -13.24
CA ARG A 199 7.02 12.21 -14.28
C ARG A 199 6.38 12.88 -15.50
N ASP A 200 5.14 12.50 -15.80
CA ASP A 200 4.38 12.95 -16.98
C ASP A 200 3.01 13.51 -16.61
N GLY A 201 2.83 13.92 -15.34
CA GLY A 201 1.57 14.41 -14.81
C GLY A 201 0.53 13.34 -14.52
N LYS A 202 0.84 12.05 -14.75
CA LYS A 202 -0.08 10.95 -14.49
C LYS A 202 -0.07 10.53 -13.03
N LYS A 203 -1.25 10.26 -12.50
CA LYS A 203 -1.42 9.68 -11.16
C LYS A 203 -1.29 8.16 -11.27
N GLN A 204 -0.21 7.61 -10.72
CA GLN A 204 0.12 6.20 -10.88
C GLN A 204 0.59 5.59 -9.57
N LEU A 205 0.40 4.29 -9.41
CA LEU A 205 1.05 3.52 -8.37
C LEU A 205 2.58 3.65 -8.54
N ASN A 206 3.28 4.03 -7.48
CA ASN A 206 4.72 3.94 -7.46
C ASN A 206 5.15 2.51 -7.09
N HIS A 207 4.66 2.00 -5.97
CA HIS A 207 4.87 0.62 -5.51
C HIS A 207 3.92 0.25 -4.38
N ILE A 208 3.81 -1.07 -4.13
CA ILE A 208 3.27 -1.64 -2.89
C ILE A 208 4.38 -2.42 -2.19
N ALA A 209 4.41 -2.39 -0.86
CA ALA A 209 5.51 -2.93 -0.08
C ALA A 209 5.06 -3.88 1.04
N PHE A 210 5.81 -4.95 1.22
CA PHE A 210 5.59 -5.97 2.22
C PHE A 210 6.76 -6.05 3.19
N MET A 211 6.48 -5.90 4.47
CA MET A 211 7.49 -6.04 5.53
C MET A 211 7.86 -7.51 5.70
N VAL A 212 9.16 -7.79 5.64
CA VAL A 212 9.72 -9.13 5.89
C VAL A 212 10.50 -9.16 7.20
N GLU A 213 10.79 -10.38 7.71
CA GLU A 213 11.43 -10.56 9.02
C GLU A 213 12.95 -10.50 8.97
N SER A 214 13.56 -10.89 7.85
CA SER A 214 15.00 -11.04 7.78
C SER A 214 15.60 -10.68 6.43
N ILE A 215 16.91 -10.43 6.43
CA ILE A 215 17.68 -10.23 5.18
C ILE A 215 17.66 -11.49 4.30
N ASP A 216 17.52 -12.68 4.92
CA ASP A 216 17.42 -13.94 4.17
C ASP A 216 16.17 -13.98 3.29
N ASP A 217 15.07 -13.37 3.73
CA ASP A 217 13.86 -13.28 2.91
C ASP A 217 14.08 -12.44 1.65
N ILE A 218 14.85 -11.35 1.75
CA ILE A 218 15.26 -10.52 0.61
C ILE A 218 16.21 -11.31 -0.31
N GLY A 219 17.20 -11.99 0.24
CA GLY A 219 18.12 -12.84 -0.52
C GLY A 219 17.41 -13.98 -1.24
N LYS A 220 16.45 -14.64 -0.59
CA LYS A 220 15.61 -15.68 -1.22
C LYS A 220 14.77 -15.11 -2.37
N LEU A 221 14.18 -13.91 -2.21
CA LEU A 221 13.46 -13.27 -3.32
C LEU A 221 14.41 -12.96 -4.48
N PHE A 222 15.61 -12.41 -4.18
CA PHE A 222 16.61 -12.10 -5.19
C PHE A 222 16.93 -13.32 -6.07
N ASN A 223 17.17 -14.49 -5.47
CA ASN A 223 17.43 -15.72 -6.21
C ASN A 223 16.20 -16.24 -6.97
N ARG A 224 14.98 -16.07 -6.41
CA ARG A 224 13.74 -16.49 -7.09
C ARG A 224 13.46 -15.68 -8.35
N ILE A 225 13.69 -14.38 -8.34
CA ILE A 225 13.47 -13.56 -9.53
C ILE A 225 14.38 -13.97 -10.69
N GLU A 226 15.63 -14.34 -10.40
CA GLU A 226 16.56 -14.90 -11.40
C GLU A 226 16.04 -16.25 -11.93
N ALA A 227 15.63 -17.15 -11.03
CA ALA A 227 15.11 -18.48 -11.41
C ALA A 227 13.78 -18.45 -12.20
N HIS A 228 12.99 -17.41 -12.04
CA HIS A 228 11.68 -17.26 -12.67
C HIS A 228 11.67 -16.21 -13.81
N ASP A 229 12.83 -15.67 -14.18
CA ASP A 229 12.98 -14.61 -15.21
C ASP A 229 12.10 -13.37 -14.91
N VAL A 230 11.99 -12.99 -13.64
CA VAL A 230 11.27 -11.79 -13.22
C VAL A 230 12.22 -10.60 -13.14
N LYS A 231 11.81 -9.48 -13.72
CA LYS A 231 12.66 -8.29 -13.80
C LYS A 231 12.74 -7.58 -12.45
N ARG A 232 13.97 -7.35 -11.98
CA ARG A 232 14.25 -6.47 -10.85
C ARG A 232 14.00 -5.03 -11.24
N ALA A 233 13.27 -4.30 -10.41
CA ALA A 233 12.98 -2.89 -10.61
C ALA A 233 14.00 -1.98 -9.92
N TRP A 234 14.46 -2.34 -8.70
CA TRP A 234 15.50 -1.62 -7.97
C TRP A 234 16.04 -2.47 -6.80
N GLY A 235 17.29 -2.26 -6.41
CA GLY A 235 17.93 -2.89 -5.24
C GLY A 235 18.74 -4.16 -5.62
N ILE A 236 19.23 -4.92 -4.69
CA ILE A 236 19.08 -4.73 -3.23
C ILE A 236 19.73 -3.40 -2.84
N GLY A 237 19.11 -2.63 -1.96
CA GLY A 237 19.60 -1.35 -1.49
C GLY A 237 19.14 -1.04 -0.06
N ARG A 238 19.55 0.13 0.46
CA ARG A 238 19.14 0.65 1.75
C ARG A 238 18.73 2.12 1.62
N HIS A 239 17.47 2.44 1.94
CA HIS A 239 17.01 3.83 1.91
C HIS A 239 17.64 4.69 3.01
N PRO A 240 18.18 5.89 2.69
CA PRO A 240 18.71 6.81 3.71
C PRO A 240 17.59 7.40 4.59
N THR A 241 16.36 7.47 4.10
CA THR A 241 15.18 7.98 4.82
C THR A 241 14.73 7.01 5.91
N SER A 242 14.16 5.91 5.54
CA SER A 242 13.58 4.92 6.47
C SER A 242 14.61 3.95 7.07
N LEU A 243 15.84 3.91 6.55
CA LEU A 243 16.88 2.94 6.84
C LEU A 243 16.53 1.49 6.46
N SER A 244 15.39 1.27 5.82
CA SER A 244 14.98 -0.06 5.38
C SER A 244 15.85 -0.59 4.25
N ILE A 245 16.17 -1.89 4.32
CA ILE A 245 16.73 -2.64 3.20
C ILE A 245 15.58 -3.04 2.29
N PHE A 246 15.75 -2.93 0.99
CA PHE A 246 14.69 -3.14 0.02
C PHE A 246 15.11 -3.97 -1.19
N LEU A 247 14.11 -4.60 -1.81
CA LEU A 247 14.20 -5.17 -3.15
C LEU A 247 12.87 -4.97 -3.86
N TYR A 248 12.91 -4.22 -4.96
CA TYR A 248 11.75 -3.95 -5.82
C TYR A 248 11.80 -4.82 -7.07
N ILE A 249 10.66 -5.37 -7.44
CA ILE A 249 10.49 -6.19 -8.66
C ILE A 249 9.28 -5.72 -9.45
N PHE A 250 9.28 -5.97 -10.75
CA PHE A 250 8.12 -5.74 -11.59
C PHE A 250 7.20 -6.95 -11.58
N ASP A 251 5.90 -6.70 -11.48
CA ASP A 251 4.87 -7.70 -11.75
C ASP A 251 4.62 -7.83 -13.27
N PRO A 252 3.73 -8.74 -13.72
CA PRO A 252 3.42 -8.92 -15.13
C PRO A 252 2.89 -7.68 -15.87
N ASP A 253 2.27 -6.74 -15.14
CA ASP A 253 1.75 -5.48 -15.66
C ASP A 253 2.72 -4.30 -15.47
N SER A 254 3.97 -4.59 -15.07
CA SER A 254 5.01 -3.61 -14.76
C SER A 254 4.67 -2.69 -13.56
N MET A 255 3.73 -3.06 -12.72
CA MET A 255 3.56 -2.47 -11.40
C MET A 255 4.67 -2.96 -10.48
N VAL A 256 5.07 -2.13 -9.52
CA VAL A 256 6.22 -2.41 -8.67
C VAL A 256 5.80 -2.97 -7.31
N TRP A 257 6.39 -4.09 -6.92
CA TRP A 257 6.19 -4.75 -5.63
C TRP A 257 7.52 -4.80 -4.87
N GLU A 258 7.49 -4.57 -3.57
CA GLU A 258 8.68 -4.44 -2.72
C GLU A 258 8.66 -5.45 -1.57
N TYR A 259 9.84 -6.08 -1.31
CA TYR A 259 10.18 -6.56 0.02
C TYR A 259 10.97 -5.48 0.74
N THR A 260 10.58 -5.17 1.98
CA THR A 260 11.23 -4.15 2.80
C THR A 260 11.52 -4.68 4.22
N LEU A 261 12.67 -4.32 4.78
CA LEU A 261 13.15 -4.81 6.06
C LEU A 261 13.74 -3.69 6.91
N GLY A 262 13.39 -3.64 8.20
CA GLY A 262 14.12 -2.85 9.18
C GLY A 262 13.90 -1.34 9.09
N MET A 263 12.68 -0.95 8.75
CA MET A 263 12.26 0.45 8.72
C MET A 263 12.33 1.08 10.12
N GLU A 264 12.77 2.35 10.20
CA GLU A 264 12.73 3.16 11.42
C GLU A 264 11.32 3.11 12.05
N GLN A 265 11.26 3.03 13.38
CA GLN A 265 10.01 3.00 14.13
C GLN A 265 9.89 4.27 14.97
N PHE A 266 8.71 4.87 14.95
CA PHE A 266 8.38 6.07 15.70
C PHE A 266 7.57 5.74 16.94
N PRO A 267 7.93 6.26 18.10
CA PRO A 267 7.06 6.21 19.26
C PRO A 267 5.84 7.10 19.04
N GLU A 268 4.73 6.79 19.72
CA GLU A 268 3.53 7.62 19.67
C GLU A 268 3.77 9.00 20.29
N VAL A 269 4.56 9.06 21.38
CA VAL A 269 4.93 10.26 22.09
C VAL A 269 6.44 10.47 22.02
N GLY A 270 6.88 11.70 21.72
CA GLY A 270 8.31 12.02 21.61
C GLY A 270 8.95 11.59 20.29
N ALA A 271 8.15 11.32 19.26
CA ALA A 271 8.66 11.10 17.92
C ALA A 271 9.46 12.33 17.44
N ARG A 272 10.55 12.08 16.69
CA ARG A 272 11.33 13.18 16.08
C ARG A 272 10.48 13.95 15.06
N GLU A 273 10.87 15.19 14.82
CA GLU A 273 10.34 16.02 13.74
C GLU A 273 10.75 15.48 12.36
N PRO A 274 10.01 15.84 11.31
CA PRO A 274 10.36 15.48 9.94
C PRO A 274 11.75 16.00 9.55
N ARG A 275 12.54 15.18 8.87
CA ARG A 275 13.80 15.63 8.26
C ARG A 275 13.54 16.12 6.84
N PHE A 276 14.32 17.13 6.45
CA PHE A 276 14.43 17.53 5.04
C PHE A 276 15.64 16.82 4.43
N MET A 277 15.38 15.86 3.57
CA MET A 277 16.40 15.02 2.96
C MET A 277 16.84 15.58 1.61
N SER A 278 18.08 15.36 1.24
CA SER A 278 18.57 15.63 -0.10
C SER A 278 17.79 14.83 -1.16
N ALA A 279 17.70 15.38 -2.35
CA ALA A 279 17.16 14.73 -3.54
C ALA A 279 18.22 14.46 -4.60
N ALA A 280 19.50 14.52 -4.24
CA ALA A 280 20.58 14.15 -5.14
C ALA A 280 20.53 12.64 -5.41
N PRO A 281 20.81 12.18 -6.63
CA PRO A 281 20.70 10.77 -7.01
C PRO A 281 21.51 9.82 -6.10
N GLU A 282 22.66 10.27 -5.62
CA GLU A 282 23.53 9.55 -4.69
C GLU A 282 22.92 9.35 -3.30
N ASP A 283 21.90 10.15 -2.96
CA ASP A 283 21.20 10.10 -1.66
C ASP A 283 19.94 9.25 -1.71
N TYR A 284 19.61 8.59 -2.83
CA TYR A 284 18.44 7.70 -2.91
C TYR A 284 18.68 6.32 -2.33
N ASP A 285 19.95 5.88 -2.31
CA ASP A 285 20.33 4.56 -1.82
C ASP A 285 21.74 4.58 -1.21
N LEU A 286 21.85 4.16 0.05
CA LEU A 286 23.13 4.09 0.78
C LEU A 286 24.10 3.05 0.21
N TRP A 287 23.62 2.10 -0.58
CA TRP A 287 24.42 1.03 -1.19
C TRP A 287 24.71 1.26 -2.68
N GLY A 288 24.19 2.35 -3.24
CA GLY A 288 24.44 2.75 -4.62
C GLY A 288 23.63 2.01 -5.68
N ALA A 289 22.54 1.33 -5.29
CA ALA A 289 21.62 0.75 -6.28
C ALA A 289 20.84 1.85 -7.01
N VAL A 290 20.60 1.66 -8.31
CA VAL A 290 19.89 2.61 -9.17
C VAL A 290 18.59 1.98 -9.69
N PRO A 291 17.45 2.71 -9.63
CA PRO A 291 16.19 2.21 -10.18
C PRO A 291 16.29 1.98 -11.69
N LYS A 292 15.66 0.92 -12.16
CA LYS A 292 15.59 0.58 -13.57
C LYS A 292 14.57 1.46 -14.30
N PRO A 293 14.72 1.67 -15.62
CA PRO A 293 13.69 2.32 -16.43
C PRO A 293 12.32 1.67 -16.24
N GLY A 294 11.27 2.49 -16.13
CA GLY A 294 9.90 2.02 -15.87
C GLY A 294 9.51 1.91 -14.39
N PHE A 295 10.45 2.10 -13.45
CA PHE A 295 10.13 2.11 -12.02
C PHE A 295 9.03 3.12 -11.70
N GLY A 296 7.93 2.64 -11.09
CA GLY A 296 6.78 3.46 -10.72
C GLY A 296 6.00 4.06 -11.92
N GLY A 297 6.12 3.48 -13.11
CA GLY A 297 5.48 3.99 -14.33
C GLY A 297 4.24 3.23 -14.79
N SER A 298 3.66 2.35 -13.97
CA SER A 298 2.47 1.56 -14.30
C SER A 298 1.43 1.60 -13.20
N GLY A 299 0.18 1.25 -13.52
CA GLY A 299 -0.92 1.20 -12.56
C GLY A 299 -1.55 2.58 -12.32
N ASN A 300 -2.32 3.10 -13.28
CA ASN A 300 -3.01 4.38 -13.14
C ASN A 300 -3.95 4.38 -11.92
N VAL A 301 -3.99 5.49 -11.18
CA VAL A 301 -4.96 5.64 -10.08
C VAL A 301 -6.36 5.67 -10.65
N VAL A 302 -7.23 4.78 -10.16
CA VAL A 302 -8.63 4.68 -10.59
C VAL A 302 -9.45 5.77 -9.90
N THR A 303 -9.81 6.81 -10.67
CA THR A 303 -10.49 8.01 -10.14
C THR A 303 -11.99 8.10 -10.50
N HIS A 304 -12.50 7.23 -11.38
CA HIS A 304 -13.81 7.45 -12.02
C HIS A 304 -15.03 7.10 -11.18
N GLU A 305 -14.93 6.08 -10.31
CA GLU A 305 -16.02 5.69 -9.40
C GLU A 305 -15.46 5.20 -8.08
N LEU A 306 -16.23 5.28 -7.00
CA LEU A 306 -15.96 4.48 -5.82
C LEU A 306 -16.05 3.03 -6.28
N PRO A 307 -14.98 2.22 -6.11
CA PRO A 307 -15.00 0.86 -6.60
C PRO A 307 -16.16 0.10 -5.95
N ARG A 308 -17.17 -0.21 -6.75
CA ARG A 308 -18.25 -1.12 -6.37
C ARG A 308 -17.95 -2.46 -7.02
N MET A 309 -18.11 -3.53 -6.29
CA MET A 309 -18.14 -4.85 -6.89
C MET A 309 -19.34 -4.91 -7.81
N LYS A 310 -19.11 -5.12 -9.10
CA LYS A 310 -20.20 -5.46 -10.02
C LYS A 310 -20.56 -6.90 -9.71
N LEU A 311 -21.69 -7.06 -9.05
CA LEU A 311 -22.33 -8.37 -8.97
C LEU A 311 -22.86 -8.72 -10.36
N ALA A 312 -22.56 -9.92 -10.81
CA ALA A 312 -23.01 -10.44 -12.09
C ALA A 312 -24.52 -10.67 -12.09
#